data_cc2367f633f074e34378c495c97fa3aa
#
_entry.id   cc2367f633f074e34378c495c97fa3aa
#
_cell.length_a   1.000
_cell.length_b   1.000
_cell.length_c   1.000
_cell.angle_alpha   90.00
_cell.angle_beta   90.00
_cell.angle_gamma   90.00
#
_symmetry.space_group_name_H-M   'P 1'
#
loop_
_entity.id
_entity.type
_entity.pdbx_description
1 polymer ?
#
loop_
_entity_poly.entity_id
_entity_poly.type
_entity_poly.pdbx_seq_one_letter_code
_entity_poly.pdbx_strand_id
1 'polypeptide(L)'
;MSNQRQRLPHEIDPFRLSESRSVLEGTVPLKQFKRLRPVLVDDTGVIAVVLNFDVDELGVPCVTGTIKAELGLICQRCLERYDYPVEQGISLAWIRSEREAKNLPLRYEPYLVETNPLILNDVIEDELLLALPQIPMHQESECVATKWINKPEDKSSEKSADNETGKENPFSVLANLKRKD
;
A
#
# COMPACT_ATOMS: atom_id res chain seq x y z
N MET A 1 0.73 -14.48 -31.18
CA MET A 1 1.98 -13.86 -30.75
C MET A 1 2.18 -14.24 -29.29
N SER A 2 3.16 -15.12 -29.03
CA SER A 2 3.42 -15.68 -27.69
C SER A 2 4.00 -14.57 -26.82
N ASN A 3 3.20 -14.08 -25.87
CA ASN A 3 3.66 -13.18 -24.82
C ASN A 3 4.49 -14.04 -23.84
N GLN A 4 5.76 -14.24 -24.15
CA GLN A 4 6.71 -14.82 -23.21
C GLN A 4 6.83 -13.78 -22.07
N ARG A 5 6.13 -14.04 -20.95
CA ARG A 5 6.28 -13.29 -19.71
C ARG A 5 7.74 -13.37 -19.29
N GLN A 6 8.49 -12.32 -19.61
CA GLN A 6 9.92 -12.26 -19.37
C GLN A 6 10.14 -12.19 -17.85
N ARG A 7 11.02 -13.03 -17.33
CA ARG A 7 11.38 -13.01 -15.91
C ARG A 7 12.23 -11.76 -15.66
N LEU A 8 11.79 -10.93 -14.72
CA LEU A 8 12.53 -9.73 -14.35
C LEU A 8 13.90 -10.08 -13.76
N PRO A 9 14.95 -9.29 -14.00
CA PRO A 9 16.24 -9.44 -13.36
C PRO A 9 16.12 -9.21 -11.85
N HIS A 10 16.88 -9.96 -11.06
CA HIS A 10 16.93 -9.79 -9.60
C HIS A 10 17.68 -8.51 -9.21
N GLU A 11 18.79 -8.26 -9.88
CA GLU A 11 19.68 -7.13 -9.66
C GLU A 11 19.74 -6.24 -10.89
N ILE A 12 19.74 -4.94 -10.70
CA ILE A 12 19.79 -3.93 -11.76
C ILE A 12 20.81 -2.84 -11.43
N ASP A 13 21.37 -2.25 -12.47
CA ASP A 13 22.03 -0.94 -12.39
C ASP A 13 21.04 0.12 -12.93
N PRO A 14 20.37 0.89 -12.05
CA PRO A 14 19.31 1.80 -12.44
C PRO A 14 19.84 2.96 -13.32
N PHE A 15 21.07 3.41 -13.08
CA PHE A 15 21.68 4.48 -13.88
C PHE A 15 21.95 4.02 -15.30
N ARG A 16 22.53 2.83 -15.46
CA ARG A 16 22.81 2.23 -16.77
C ARG A 16 21.52 1.94 -17.55
N LEU A 17 20.48 1.43 -16.85
CA LEU A 17 19.19 1.19 -17.50
C LEU A 17 18.55 2.50 -17.96
N SER A 18 18.66 3.58 -17.17
CA SER A 18 18.15 4.90 -17.55
C SER A 18 18.91 5.47 -18.75
N GLU A 19 20.24 5.40 -18.76
CA GLU A 19 21.06 5.84 -19.90
C GLU A 19 20.73 5.09 -21.20
N SER A 20 20.45 3.78 -21.09
CA SER A 20 20.07 2.93 -22.23
C SER A 20 18.58 3.00 -22.59
N ARG A 21 17.76 3.78 -21.84
CA ARG A 21 16.31 3.92 -22.04
C ARG A 21 15.60 2.57 -22.13
N SER A 22 15.94 1.70 -21.19
CA SER A 22 15.47 0.32 -21.16
C SER A 22 14.05 0.20 -20.64
N VAL A 23 13.32 -0.81 -21.14
CA VAL A 23 12.00 -1.19 -20.61
C VAL A 23 12.12 -2.58 -20.01
N LEU A 24 11.65 -2.72 -18.77
CA LEU A 24 11.52 -4.00 -18.10
C LEU A 24 10.02 -4.32 -17.93
N GLU A 25 9.59 -5.43 -18.51
CA GLU A 25 8.22 -5.93 -18.39
C GLU A 25 8.24 -7.39 -17.99
N GLY A 26 7.46 -7.74 -16.95
CA GLY A 26 7.42 -9.12 -16.50
C GLY A 26 6.54 -9.34 -15.28
N THR A 27 6.68 -10.51 -14.69
CA THR A 27 5.96 -10.87 -13.46
C THR A 27 6.89 -11.42 -12.41
N VAL A 28 6.58 -11.11 -11.12
CA VAL A 28 7.31 -11.61 -9.95
C VAL A 28 6.31 -12.34 -9.04
N PRO A 29 6.60 -13.57 -8.60
CA PRO A 29 5.76 -14.27 -7.63
C PRO A 29 5.73 -13.56 -6.27
N LEU A 30 4.55 -13.44 -5.66
CA LEU A 30 4.34 -12.79 -4.35
C LEU A 30 5.24 -13.36 -3.24
N LYS A 31 5.50 -14.65 -3.27
CA LYS A 31 6.38 -15.34 -2.31
C LYS A 31 7.83 -14.82 -2.22
N GLN A 32 8.27 -13.99 -3.19
CA GLN A 32 9.62 -13.40 -3.18
C GLN A 32 9.70 -12.14 -2.30
N PHE A 33 8.56 -11.56 -1.91
CA PHE A 33 8.48 -10.31 -1.17
C PHE A 33 8.34 -10.58 0.33
N LYS A 34 9.46 -10.43 1.06
CA LYS A 34 9.55 -10.84 2.47
C LYS A 34 8.85 -9.89 3.44
N ARG A 35 8.87 -8.59 3.16
CA ARG A 35 8.26 -7.55 4.01
C ARG A 35 6.76 -7.45 3.77
N LEU A 36 6.30 -7.74 2.55
CA LEU A 36 4.88 -7.75 2.18
C LEU A 36 4.15 -8.96 2.80
N ARG A 37 4.81 -10.12 2.86
CA ARG A 37 4.25 -11.38 3.34
C ARG A 37 3.50 -11.33 4.68
N PRO A 38 4.01 -10.67 5.74
CA PRO A 38 3.33 -10.61 7.04
C PRO A 38 1.99 -9.89 7.03
N VAL A 39 1.72 -9.04 6.04
CA VAL A 39 0.47 -8.26 5.93
C VAL A 39 -0.55 -8.92 5.00
N LEU A 40 -0.16 -9.98 4.29
CA LEU A 40 -1.02 -10.74 3.41
C LEU A 40 -1.60 -11.98 4.12
N VAL A 41 -2.76 -12.41 3.65
CA VAL A 41 -3.38 -13.68 4.09
C VAL A 41 -2.60 -14.89 3.58
N ASP A 42 -2.12 -14.79 2.36
CA ASP A 42 -1.28 -15.81 1.70
C ASP A 42 -0.30 -15.14 0.73
N ASP A 43 0.69 -15.90 0.27
CA ASP A 43 1.72 -15.45 -0.66
C ASP A 43 1.53 -16.03 -2.09
N THR A 44 0.29 -16.43 -2.40
CA THR A 44 -0.06 -16.93 -3.72
C THR A 44 -0.32 -15.76 -4.68
N GLY A 45 0.00 -15.98 -5.96
CA GLY A 45 -0.19 -14.96 -6.99
C GLY A 45 1.10 -14.38 -7.54
N VAL A 46 0.93 -13.43 -8.43
CA VAL A 46 2.02 -12.76 -9.14
C VAL A 46 1.76 -11.26 -9.21
N ILE A 47 2.84 -10.51 -9.22
CA ILE A 47 2.85 -9.08 -9.45
C ILE A 47 3.27 -8.85 -10.89
N ALA A 48 2.45 -8.13 -11.67
CA ALA A 48 2.79 -7.68 -13.00
C ALA A 48 3.45 -6.31 -12.93
N VAL A 49 4.57 -6.14 -13.61
CA VAL A 49 5.40 -4.95 -13.53
C VAL A 49 5.76 -4.49 -14.92
N VAL A 50 5.63 -3.19 -15.16
CA VAL A 50 6.14 -2.50 -16.35
C VAL A 50 6.91 -1.28 -15.89
N LEU A 51 8.20 -1.22 -16.20
CA LEU A 51 9.11 -0.14 -15.81
C LEU A 51 9.81 0.41 -17.04
N ASN A 52 9.71 1.72 -17.25
CA ASN A 52 10.36 2.45 -18.31
C ASN A 52 11.47 3.32 -17.69
N PHE A 53 12.71 2.94 -17.92
CA PHE A 53 13.87 3.70 -17.47
C PHE A 53 14.22 4.76 -18.52
N ASP A 54 14.50 5.97 -18.08
CA ASP A 54 14.86 7.09 -18.98
C ASP A 54 15.78 8.09 -18.27
N VAL A 55 16.39 8.97 -19.05
CA VAL A 55 16.98 10.21 -18.58
C VAL A 55 16.13 11.34 -19.14
N ASP A 56 15.53 12.11 -18.24
CA ASP A 56 14.63 13.19 -18.64
C ASP A 56 15.36 14.38 -19.32
N GLU A 57 14.58 15.36 -19.75
CA GLU A 57 15.11 16.56 -20.44
C GLU A 57 16.06 17.39 -19.56
N LEU A 58 16.00 17.24 -18.25
CA LEU A 58 16.87 17.91 -17.26
C LEU A 58 18.09 17.06 -16.92
N GLY A 59 18.26 15.91 -17.55
CA GLY A 59 19.36 14.98 -17.28
C GLY A 59 19.15 14.13 -16.01
N VAL A 60 17.93 14.06 -15.49
CA VAL A 60 17.62 13.25 -14.29
C VAL A 60 17.39 11.80 -14.70
N PRO A 61 18.20 10.85 -14.18
CA PRO A 61 17.95 9.43 -14.40
C PRO A 61 16.71 9.02 -13.59
N CYS A 62 15.71 8.42 -14.28
CA CYS A 62 14.42 8.14 -13.70
C CYS A 62 13.84 6.81 -14.19
N VAL A 63 12.80 6.36 -13.49
CA VAL A 63 11.94 5.27 -13.90
C VAL A 63 10.49 5.66 -13.72
N THR A 64 9.67 5.34 -14.71
CA THR A 64 8.21 5.46 -14.65
C THR A 64 7.59 4.12 -14.99
N GLY A 65 6.41 3.85 -14.46
CA GLY A 65 5.77 2.58 -14.78
C GLY A 65 4.55 2.28 -13.95
N THR A 66 4.15 1.02 -13.97
CA THR A 66 3.00 0.54 -13.20
C THR A 66 3.28 -0.84 -12.61
N ILE A 67 2.80 -1.03 -11.39
CA ILE A 67 2.73 -2.32 -10.71
C ILE A 67 1.27 -2.69 -10.54
N LYS A 68 0.91 -3.93 -10.91
CA LYS A 68 -0.43 -4.48 -10.72
C LYS A 68 -0.35 -5.80 -9.98
N ALA A 69 -1.18 -5.92 -8.96
CA ALA A 69 -1.29 -7.14 -8.16
C ALA A 69 -2.71 -7.31 -7.63
N GLU A 70 -3.05 -8.53 -7.24
CA GLU A 70 -4.23 -8.82 -6.43
C GLU A 70 -3.75 -9.41 -5.11
N LEU A 71 -4.01 -8.71 -4.00
CA LEU A 71 -3.46 -9.02 -2.69
C LEU A 71 -4.55 -9.47 -1.73
N GLY A 72 -4.41 -10.65 -1.15
CA GLY A 72 -5.32 -11.16 -0.12
C GLY A 72 -5.07 -10.43 1.20
N LEU A 73 -6.03 -9.62 1.67
CA LEU A 73 -5.98 -8.88 2.93
C LEU A 73 -7.08 -9.32 3.89
N ILE A 74 -6.92 -8.99 5.18
CA ILE A 74 -7.96 -9.18 6.20
C ILE A 74 -8.72 -7.87 6.40
N CYS A 75 -10.03 -7.92 6.19
CA CYS A 75 -10.91 -6.80 6.47
C CYS A 75 -10.92 -6.49 7.98
N GLN A 76 -10.59 -5.25 8.35
CA GLN A 76 -10.54 -4.83 9.76
C GLN A 76 -11.93 -4.65 10.41
N ARG A 77 -13.01 -4.78 9.62
CA ARG A 77 -14.38 -4.67 10.10
C ARG A 77 -15.01 -6.03 10.41
N CYS A 78 -14.86 -7.01 9.50
CA CYS A 78 -15.48 -8.33 9.65
C CYS A 78 -14.50 -9.47 9.90
N LEU A 79 -13.20 -9.19 9.82
CA LEU A 79 -12.09 -10.14 9.98
C LEU A 79 -12.05 -11.26 8.94
N GLU A 80 -12.80 -11.11 7.85
CA GLU A 80 -12.76 -12.04 6.72
C GLU A 80 -11.76 -11.58 5.66
N ARG A 81 -11.26 -12.55 4.88
CA ARG A 81 -10.40 -12.29 3.73
C ARG A 81 -11.16 -11.53 2.64
N TYR A 82 -10.47 -10.65 1.95
CA TYR A 82 -10.87 -10.11 0.66
C TYR A 82 -9.67 -9.89 -0.26
N ASP A 83 -9.92 -9.91 -1.55
CA ASP A 83 -8.89 -9.67 -2.55
C ASP A 83 -8.87 -8.17 -2.90
N TYR A 84 -7.73 -7.54 -2.66
CA TYR A 84 -7.51 -6.12 -2.88
C TYR A 84 -6.73 -5.90 -4.18
N PRO A 85 -7.35 -5.31 -5.20
CA PRO A 85 -6.65 -4.99 -6.44
C PRO A 85 -5.75 -3.77 -6.22
N VAL A 86 -4.47 -3.94 -6.50
CA VAL A 86 -3.48 -2.85 -6.50
C VAL A 86 -3.12 -2.49 -7.92
N GLU A 87 -3.21 -1.20 -8.24
CA GLU A 87 -2.62 -0.60 -9.43
C GLU A 87 -1.85 0.64 -9.01
N GLN A 88 -0.53 0.49 -8.85
CA GLN A 88 0.36 1.54 -8.38
C GLN A 88 1.18 2.10 -9.53
N GLY A 89 1.12 3.42 -9.71
CA GLY A 89 2.01 4.15 -10.60
C GLY A 89 3.35 4.43 -9.94
N ILE A 90 4.44 4.23 -10.66
CA ILE A 90 5.80 4.52 -10.21
C ILE A 90 6.34 5.73 -10.97
N SER A 91 6.97 6.64 -10.25
CA SER A 91 7.68 7.80 -10.82
C SER A 91 8.85 8.18 -9.91
N LEU A 92 9.97 7.45 -10.02
CA LEU A 92 11.15 7.62 -9.17
C LEU A 92 12.30 8.26 -9.94
N ALA A 93 13.08 9.10 -9.24
CA ALA A 93 14.37 9.58 -9.72
C ALA A 93 15.49 8.92 -8.91
N TRP A 94 16.47 8.35 -9.61
CA TRP A 94 17.63 7.73 -9.00
C TRP A 94 18.62 8.78 -8.54
N ILE A 95 18.89 8.84 -7.23
CA ILE A 95 19.85 9.77 -6.65
C ILE A 95 20.97 9.02 -5.93
N ARG A 96 22.18 9.64 -5.90
CA ARG A 96 23.35 9.11 -5.19
C ARG A 96 23.54 9.75 -3.84
N SER A 97 22.87 10.89 -3.59
CA SER A 97 22.93 11.59 -2.32
C SER A 97 21.63 12.34 -2.04
N GLU A 98 21.28 12.51 -0.77
CA GLU A 98 20.12 13.28 -0.34
C GLU A 98 20.13 14.75 -0.81
N ARG A 99 21.31 15.29 -1.13
CA ARG A 99 21.44 16.67 -1.65
C ARG A 99 20.80 16.82 -3.01
N GLU A 100 20.84 15.78 -3.83
CA GLU A 100 20.25 15.76 -5.16
C GLU A 100 18.73 15.84 -5.10
N ALA A 101 18.10 15.27 -4.05
CA ALA A 101 16.64 15.28 -3.86
C ALA A 101 16.04 16.70 -3.86
N LYS A 102 16.78 17.70 -3.36
CA LYS A 102 16.30 19.10 -3.27
C LYS A 102 16.10 19.78 -4.63
N ASN A 103 16.75 19.27 -5.64
CA ASN A 103 16.74 19.85 -7.00
C ASN A 103 15.88 19.05 -7.99
N LEU A 104 15.20 18.00 -7.53
CA LEU A 104 14.37 17.16 -8.38
C LEU A 104 13.06 17.87 -8.76
N PRO A 105 12.57 17.66 -9.99
CA PRO A 105 11.21 18.04 -10.36
C PRO A 105 10.18 17.35 -9.45
N LEU A 106 9.10 18.03 -9.07
CA LEU A 106 8.04 17.53 -8.20
C LEU A 106 7.32 16.27 -8.71
N ARG A 107 7.49 15.94 -9.99
CA ARG A 107 6.92 14.75 -10.62
C ARG A 107 7.60 13.45 -10.22
N TYR A 108 8.80 13.52 -9.67
CA TYR A 108 9.58 12.35 -9.26
C TYR A 108 9.72 12.28 -7.75
N GLU A 109 9.60 11.08 -7.22
CA GLU A 109 10.00 10.77 -5.86
C GLU A 109 11.48 10.36 -5.84
N PRO A 110 12.30 10.93 -4.92
CA PRO A 110 13.72 10.60 -4.85
C PRO A 110 13.93 9.19 -4.31
N TYR A 111 14.65 8.36 -5.04
CA TYR A 111 15.10 7.05 -4.55
C TYR A 111 16.62 7.05 -4.41
N LEU A 112 17.11 6.93 -3.16
CA LEU A 112 18.53 6.90 -2.85
C LEU A 112 19.11 5.51 -3.16
N VAL A 113 20.02 5.46 -4.13
CA VAL A 113 20.72 4.23 -4.51
C VAL A 113 21.98 4.08 -3.65
N GLU A 114 21.85 3.37 -2.52
CA GLU A 114 22.97 3.14 -1.58
C GLU A 114 23.95 2.09 -2.08
N THR A 115 23.44 1.09 -2.80
CA THR A 115 24.22 -0.02 -3.35
C THR A 115 23.98 -0.18 -4.85
N ASN A 116 25.05 -0.49 -5.58
CA ASN A 116 24.96 -0.86 -6.98
C ASN A 116 25.72 -2.20 -7.18
N PRO A 117 25.05 -3.30 -7.62
CA PRO A 117 23.68 -3.34 -8.15
C PRO A 117 22.58 -3.21 -7.09
N LEU A 118 21.42 -2.67 -7.51
CA LEU A 118 20.23 -2.51 -6.73
C LEU A 118 19.33 -3.75 -6.88
N ILE A 119 18.71 -4.19 -5.80
CA ILE A 119 17.76 -5.31 -5.82
C ILE A 119 16.39 -4.76 -6.30
N LEU A 120 15.96 -5.17 -7.49
CA LEU A 120 14.72 -4.69 -8.11
C LEU A 120 13.47 -5.03 -7.26
N ASN A 121 13.46 -6.22 -6.64
CA ASN A 121 12.35 -6.63 -5.80
C ASN A 121 12.15 -5.71 -4.60
N ASP A 122 13.21 -5.13 -4.04
CA ASP A 122 13.09 -4.23 -2.89
C ASP A 122 12.37 -2.93 -3.27
N VAL A 123 12.65 -2.40 -4.46
CA VAL A 123 11.95 -1.22 -5.01
C VAL A 123 10.48 -1.51 -5.23
N ILE A 124 10.16 -2.65 -5.86
CA ILE A 124 8.77 -3.06 -6.11
C ILE A 124 8.02 -3.28 -4.79
N GLU A 125 8.69 -3.86 -3.79
CA GLU A 125 8.10 -4.14 -2.48
C GLU A 125 7.80 -2.85 -1.71
N ASP A 126 8.68 -1.84 -1.78
CA ASP A 126 8.46 -0.52 -1.18
C ASP A 126 7.20 0.13 -1.76
N GLU A 127 7.07 0.17 -3.07
CA GLU A 127 5.91 0.73 -3.76
C GLU A 127 4.60 0.01 -3.42
N LEU A 128 4.64 -1.32 -3.33
CA LEU A 128 3.46 -2.11 -2.93
C LEU A 128 3.06 -1.87 -1.48
N LEU A 129 4.02 -1.77 -0.56
CA LEU A 129 3.75 -1.47 0.84
C LEU A 129 3.11 -0.09 1.01
N LEU A 130 3.55 0.91 0.22
CA LEU A 130 2.95 2.25 0.21
C LEU A 130 1.55 2.27 -0.41
N ALA A 131 1.26 1.37 -1.36
CA ALA A 131 -0.05 1.26 -2.00
C ALA A 131 -1.11 0.57 -1.13
N LEU A 132 -0.71 -0.10 -0.04
CA LEU A 132 -1.65 -0.77 0.85
C LEU A 132 -2.49 0.25 1.64
N PRO A 133 -3.78 -0.02 1.83
CA PRO A 133 -4.62 0.80 2.68
C PRO A 133 -4.18 0.67 4.14
N GLN A 134 -4.14 1.80 4.87
CA GLN A 134 -3.81 1.80 6.31
C GLN A 134 -4.81 0.96 7.13
N ILE A 135 -6.07 0.94 6.72
CA ILE A 135 -7.14 0.14 7.33
C ILE A 135 -7.84 -0.63 6.21
N PRO A 136 -7.39 -1.86 5.93
CA PRO A 136 -8.02 -2.70 4.91
C PRO A 136 -9.47 -3.04 5.26
N MET A 137 -10.40 -2.77 4.35
CA MET A 137 -11.82 -3.07 4.53
C MET A 137 -12.48 -3.42 3.21
N HIS A 138 -13.43 -4.36 3.22
CA HIS A 138 -14.37 -4.54 2.13
C HIS A 138 -15.13 -3.23 1.82
N GLN A 139 -15.63 -3.12 0.62
CA GLN A 139 -16.70 -2.15 0.33
C GLN A 139 -17.90 -2.43 1.25
N GLU A 140 -18.64 -1.39 1.61
CA GLU A 140 -19.76 -1.53 2.57
C GLU A 140 -20.81 -2.54 2.12
N SER A 141 -21.09 -2.61 0.81
CA SER A 141 -22.05 -3.55 0.21
C SER A 141 -21.64 -5.02 0.34
N GLU A 142 -20.36 -5.30 0.43
CA GLU A 142 -19.79 -6.65 0.45
C GLU A 142 -19.43 -7.14 1.85
N CYS A 143 -19.32 -6.22 2.79
CA CYS A 143 -18.89 -6.55 4.14
C CYS A 143 -20.04 -7.14 4.98
N VAL A 144 -19.85 -8.36 5.47
CA VAL A 144 -20.86 -9.06 6.30
C VAL A 144 -21.18 -8.30 7.60
N ALA A 145 -20.22 -7.56 8.15
CA ALA A 145 -20.42 -6.76 9.36
C ALA A 145 -21.34 -5.56 9.16
N THR A 146 -21.51 -5.07 7.93
CA THR A 146 -22.39 -3.94 7.64
C THR A 146 -23.86 -4.24 8.00
N LYS A 147 -24.26 -5.51 7.90
CA LYS A 147 -25.61 -5.96 8.28
C LYS A 147 -25.89 -5.77 9.78
N TRP A 148 -24.85 -5.73 10.61
CA TRP A 148 -24.95 -5.56 12.05
C TRP A 148 -24.83 -4.09 12.47
N ILE A 149 -24.05 -3.30 11.75
CA ILE A 149 -23.79 -1.89 12.05
C ILE A 149 -25.00 -1.03 11.63
N ASN A 150 -25.63 -1.36 10.50
CA ASN A 150 -26.78 -0.62 9.96
C ASN A 150 -28.13 -1.17 10.46
N LYS A 151 -28.15 -2.00 11.52
CA LYS A 151 -29.42 -2.40 12.13
C LYS A 151 -30.02 -1.14 12.72
N PRO A 152 -31.24 -0.70 12.28
CA PRO A 152 -31.91 0.41 12.94
C PRO A 152 -32.07 0.04 14.41
N GLU A 153 -31.60 0.90 15.32
CA GLU A 153 -31.90 0.76 16.72
C GLU A 153 -33.42 0.72 16.84
N ASP A 154 -33.96 -0.42 17.25
CA ASP A 154 -35.37 -0.54 17.63
C ASP A 154 -35.58 0.43 18.80
N LYS A 155 -36.15 1.61 18.53
CA LYS A 155 -36.53 2.61 19.53
C LYS A 155 -37.61 2.10 20.49
N SER A 156 -37.83 0.80 20.55
CA SER A 156 -38.80 0.14 21.43
C SER A 156 -38.25 -0.26 22.80
N SER A 157 -36.92 -0.06 23.07
CA SER A 157 -36.33 -0.38 24.37
C SER A 157 -36.03 0.81 25.28
N GLU A 158 -36.47 2.03 24.95
CA GLU A 158 -36.34 3.21 25.82
C GLU A 158 -37.47 3.37 26.82
N LYS A 159 -38.25 2.33 27.10
CA LYS A 159 -39.24 2.37 28.21
C LYS A 159 -39.09 1.15 29.09
N SER A 160 -38.05 1.10 29.88
CA SER A 160 -38.00 0.37 31.19
C SER A 160 -36.58 0.26 31.74
N ALA A 161 -36.02 1.37 32.19
CA ALA A 161 -34.83 1.34 33.04
C ALA A 161 -34.83 2.51 34.03
N ASP A 162 -36.00 2.80 34.60
CA ASP A 162 -36.07 3.42 35.93
C ASP A 162 -36.32 2.32 36.94
N ASN A 163 -35.32 1.97 37.69
CA ASN A 163 -35.16 1.11 38.85
C ASN A 163 -34.33 -0.15 38.55
N GLU A 164 -33.01 -0.05 38.77
CA GLU A 164 -32.29 -0.94 39.68
C GLU A 164 -30.81 -0.54 39.77
N THR A 165 -30.43 -0.24 41.01
CA THR A 165 -29.09 -0.29 41.59
C THR A 165 -27.96 0.50 40.93
N GLY A 166 -27.59 1.58 41.60
CA GLY A 166 -26.39 2.43 41.52
C GLY A 166 -25.09 1.79 41.05
N LYS A 167 -24.99 1.51 39.77
CA LYS A 167 -23.69 1.43 39.11
C LYS A 167 -23.34 2.83 38.63
N GLU A 168 -22.52 3.54 39.40
CA GLU A 168 -21.96 4.81 38.97
C GLU A 168 -21.30 4.61 37.62
N ASN A 169 -21.71 5.43 36.66
CA ASN A 169 -21.08 5.44 35.34
C ASN A 169 -19.58 5.72 35.55
N PRO A 170 -18.65 4.81 35.17
CA PRO A 170 -17.21 5.01 35.34
C PRO A 170 -16.67 6.26 34.65
N PHE A 171 -17.44 6.83 33.70
CA PHE A 171 -17.10 8.07 33.00
C PHE A 171 -17.69 9.34 33.64
N SER A 172 -18.41 9.23 34.72
CA SER A 172 -18.99 10.42 35.45
C SER A 172 -17.89 11.40 35.90
N VAL A 173 -16.67 10.88 36.15
CA VAL A 173 -15.49 11.69 36.51
C VAL A 173 -15.12 12.68 35.41
N LEU A 174 -15.41 12.37 34.11
CA LEU A 174 -15.11 13.23 32.99
C LEU A 174 -16.01 14.47 32.91
N ALA A 175 -17.18 14.46 33.57
CA ALA A 175 -18.09 15.61 33.63
C ALA A 175 -17.43 16.82 34.32
N ASN A 176 -16.44 16.60 35.16
CA ASN A 176 -15.71 17.63 35.91
C ASN A 176 -14.49 18.18 35.15
N LEU A 177 -14.17 17.64 33.96
CA LEU A 177 -13.09 18.11 33.08
C LEU A 177 -13.53 19.27 32.17
N LYS A 178 -14.54 20.08 32.58
CA LYS A 178 -14.84 21.33 31.88
C LYS A 178 -13.63 22.23 31.95
N ARG A 179 -13.09 22.59 30.75
CA ARG A 179 -11.98 23.51 30.53
C ARG A 179 -12.19 24.76 31.40
N LYS A 180 -11.20 25.08 32.20
CA LYS A 180 -10.96 26.45 32.64
C LYS A 180 -10.36 27.20 31.46
N ASP A 181 -11.13 28.08 30.84
CA ASP A 181 -10.58 29.15 30.02
C ASP A 181 -9.88 30.16 30.89
#